data_5fd99ecc18bd87a4b7e20c8145b42358
#
_entry.id   5fd99ecc18bd87a4b7e20c8145b42358
#
_cell.length_a   1.000
_cell.length_b   1.000
_cell.length_c   1.000
_cell.angle_alpha   90.00
_cell.angle_beta   90.00
_cell.angle_gamma   90.00
#
_symmetry.space_group_name_H-M   'P 1'
#
loop_
_entity.id
_entity.type
_entity.pdbx_description
1 polymer ?
#
loop_
_entity_poly.entity_id
_entity_poly.type
_entity_poly.pdbx_seq_one_letter_code
_entity_poly.pdbx_strand_id
1 'polypeptide(L)'
;ELEYIIQTDALSNMYSEAISNSFNNGQNAVSYPDTDISNQLKTVARLISGGLESKVYMVKLAGFDTHFGQNQAENDILGDHNDLLTKLSSAITAFMSDLSAMNLKNDVVGLTYSEFGRKAAENGSLGTDHGEIAPMFVFGAPVKGGVSGLNPNLNEANENNGYQIQTVQFDYRDTLGTLLQDYLGADNLALDATFF
;
A
#
# COMPACT_ATOMS: atom_id res chain seq x y z
N GLU A 1 2.65 -36.74 -5.45
CA GLU A 1 2.11 -35.74 -6.41
C GLU A 1 0.59 -35.69 -6.40
N LEU A 2 -0.09 -36.83 -6.60
CA LEU A 2 -1.57 -36.87 -6.62
C LEU A 2 -2.20 -36.40 -5.30
N GLU A 3 -1.66 -36.83 -4.16
CA GLU A 3 -2.11 -36.40 -2.85
C GLU A 3 -1.95 -34.88 -2.62
N TYR A 4 -0.86 -34.30 -3.08
CA TYR A 4 -0.62 -32.86 -3.04
C TYR A 4 -1.65 -32.09 -3.90
N ILE A 5 -1.96 -32.60 -5.09
CA ILE A 5 -2.97 -31.99 -5.97
C ILE A 5 -4.36 -32.03 -5.32
N ILE A 6 -4.74 -33.17 -4.74
CA ILE A 6 -6.04 -33.33 -4.05
C ILE A 6 -6.14 -32.40 -2.84
N GLN A 7 -5.09 -32.28 -2.04
CA GLN A 7 -5.07 -31.38 -0.88
C GLN A 7 -5.14 -29.91 -1.32
N THR A 8 -4.41 -29.54 -2.37
CA THR A 8 -4.42 -28.17 -2.91
C THR A 8 -5.79 -27.79 -3.48
N ASP A 9 -6.45 -28.71 -4.18
CA ASP A 9 -7.80 -28.50 -4.72
C ASP A 9 -8.83 -28.35 -3.57
N ALA A 10 -8.77 -29.22 -2.56
CA ALA A 10 -9.66 -29.13 -1.40
C ALA A 10 -9.49 -27.81 -0.63
N LEU A 11 -8.25 -27.35 -0.41
CA LEU A 11 -7.94 -26.06 0.22
C LEU A 11 -8.45 -24.87 -0.66
N SER A 12 -8.23 -24.94 -1.96
CA SER A 12 -8.70 -23.92 -2.91
C SER A 12 -10.24 -23.78 -2.86
N ASN A 13 -10.95 -24.88 -2.85
CA ASN A 13 -12.41 -24.90 -2.76
C ASN A 13 -12.89 -24.34 -1.41
N MET A 14 -12.26 -24.70 -0.31
CA MET A 14 -12.57 -24.19 1.02
C MET A 14 -12.35 -22.67 1.12
N TYR A 15 -11.24 -22.15 0.59
CA TYR A 15 -10.98 -20.71 0.57
C TYR A 15 -11.96 -19.97 -0.34
N SER A 16 -12.29 -20.52 -1.50
CA SER A 16 -13.28 -19.93 -2.42
C SER A 16 -14.66 -19.82 -1.76
N GLU A 17 -15.08 -20.84 -1.02
CA GLU A 17 -16.34 -20.83 -0.27
C GLU A 17 -16.32 -19.79 0.86
N ALA A 18 -15.25 -19.73 1.65
CA ALA A 18 -15.08 -18.75 2.71
C ALA A 18 -15.13 -17.31 2.19
N ILE A 19 -14.43 -17.02 1.07
CA ILE A 19 -14.44 -15.72 0.40
C ILE A 19 -15.84 -15.38 -0.11
N SER A 20 -16.51 -16.32 -0.79
CA SER A 20 -17.85 -16.12 -1.31
C SER A 20 -18.88 -15.86 -0.20
N ASN A 21 -18.83 -16.63 0.87
CA ASN A 21 -19.70 -16.45 2.03
C ASN A 21 -19.48 -15.08 2.69
N SER A 22 -18.22 -14.72 2.94
CA SER A 22 -17.90 -13.41 3.51
C SER A 22 -18.32 -12.25 2.59
N PHE A 23 -18.09 -12.37 1.28
CA PHE A 23 -18.55 -11.36 0.34
C PHE A 23 -20.07 -11.20 0.33
N ASN A 24 -20.82 -12.29 0.41
CA ASN A 24 -22.28 -12.27 0.39
C ASN A 24 -22.88 -11.73 1.71
N ASN A 25 -22.24 -12.03 2.84
CA ASN A 25 -22.64 -11.56 4.17
C ASN A 25 -22.17 -10.13 4.46
N GLY A 26 -21.12 -9.69 3.77
CA GLY A 26 -20.53 -8.38 3.97
C GLY A 26 -21.30 -7.26 3.28
N GLN A 27 -21.01 -6.04 3.71
CA GLN A 27 -21.63 -4.82 3.19
C GLN A 27 -20.61 -3.69 3.07
N ASN A 28 -21.01 -2.64 2.39
CA ASN A 28 -20.35 -1.35 2.37
C ASN A 28 -21.36 -0.30 2.81
N ALA A 29 -20.93 0.63 3.65
CA ALA A 29 -21.79 1.68 4.22
C ALA A 29 -21.64 3.03 3.52
N VAL A 30 -20.60 3.20 2.66
CA VAL A 30 -20.34 4.45 1.94
C VAL A 30 -20.11 4.20 0.45
N SER A 31 -20.23 5.27 -0.34
CA SER A 31 -19.87 5.24 -1.76
C SER A 31 -18.36 5.42 -1.96
N TYR A 32 -17.83 4.75 -2.95
CA TYR A 32 -16.42 4.85 -3.37
C TYR A 32 -16.31 5.55 -4.72
N PRO A 33 -15.19 6.27 -4.97
CA PRO A 33 -14.87 6.74 -6.33
C PRO A 33 -14.82 5.58 -7.33
N ASP A 34 -15.16 5.84 -8.58
CA ASP A 34 -15.10 4.83 -9.64
C ASP A 34 -13.67 4.71 -10.20
N THR A 35 -12.82 4.04 -9.46
CA THR A 35 -11.43 3.72 -9.84
C THR A 35 -11.09 2.29 -9.44
N ASP A 36 -10.12 1.69 -10.13
CA ASP A 36 -9.70 0.30 -9.85
C ASP A 36 -9.27 0.11 -8.39
N ILE A 37 -8.47 1.01 -7.84
CA ILE A 37 -8.02 0.92 -6.45
C ILE A 37 -9.19 1.06 -5.46
N SER A 38 -10.15 1.93 -5.75
CA SER A 38 -11.35 2.09 -4.95
C SER A 38 -12.21 0.82 -4.96
N ASN A 39 -12.37 0.18 -6.11
CA ASN A 39 -13.12 -1.06 -6.25
C ASN A 39 -12.45 -2.23 -5.51
N GLN A 40 -11.11 -2.30 -5.52
CA GLN A 40 -10.36 -3.27 -4.74
C GLN A 40 -10.55 -3.03 -3.23
N LEU A 41 -10.37 -1.81 -2.73
CA LEU A 41 -10.55 -1.46 -1.32
C LEU A 41 -12.00 -1.64 -0.85
N LYS A 42 -12.98 -1.33 -1.70
CA LYS A 42 -14.41 -1.60 -1.44
C LYS A 42 -14.66 -3.09 -1.24
N THR A 43 -14.04 -3.94 -2.07
CA THR A 43 -14.12 -5.40 -1.94
C THR A 43 -13.49 -5.87 -0.63
N VAL A 44 -12.31 -5.35 -0.28
CA VAL A 44 -11.64 -5.66 1.00
C VAL A 44 -12.52 -5.28 2.19
N ALA A 45 -13.08 -4.07 2.22
CA ALA A 45 -13.98 -3.64 3.29
C ALA A 45 -15.20 -4.56 3.42
N ARG A 46 -15.77 -4.99 2.30
CA ARG A 46 -16.90 -5.91 2.26
C ARG A 46 -16.53 -7.30 2.79
N LEU A 47 -15.37 -7.83 2.43
CA LEU A 47 -14.89 -9.12 2.94
C LEU A 47 -14.64 -9.09 4.45
N ILE A 48 -14.02 -8.02 4.95
CA ILE A 48 -13.79 -7.81 6.38
C ILE A 48 -15.12 -7.73 7.13
N SER A 49 -16.07 -6.93 6.64
CA SER A 49 -17.39 -6.79 7.27
C SER A 49 -18.21 -8.08 7.24
N GLY A 50 -17.94 -8.95 6.29
CA GLY A 50 -18.56 -10.27 6.18
C GLY A 50 -17.86 -11.38 6.98
N GLY A 51 -16.84 -11.03 7.75
CA GLY A 51 -16.16 -11.94 8.68
C GLY A 51 -15.08 -12.82 8.05
N LEU A 52 -14.48 -12.41 6.91
CA LEU A 52 -13.31 -13.13 6.38
C LEU A 52 -12.13 -12.96 7.34
N GLU A 53 -11.57 -14.07 7.81
CA GLU A 53 -10.49 -14.10 8.81
C GLU A 53 -9.07 -13.90 8.20
N SER A 54 -8.96 -13.50 6.93
CA SER A 54 -7.67 -13.15 6.33
C SER A 54 -7.03 -11.99 7.07
N LYS A 55 -5.78 -12.16 7.47
CA LYS A 55 -5.03 -11.12 8.20
C LYS A 55 -4.37 -10.10 7.29
N VAL A 56 -4.13 -10.45 6.02
CA VAL A 56 -3.44 -9.60 5.05
C VAL A 56 -4.23 -9.54 3.75
N TYR A 57 -4.45 -8.33 3.27
CA TYR A 57 -5.04 -8.04 1.97
C TYR A 57 -4.06 -7.19 1.18
N MET A 58 -3.85 -7.51 -0.08
CA MET A 58 -3.01 -6.74 -0.97
C MET A 58 -3.84 -6.18 -2.11
N VAL A 59 -3.72 -4.87 -2.35
CA VAL A 59 -4.35 -4.15 -3.45
C VAL A 59 -3.30 -3.40 -4.26
N LYS A 60 -3.55 -3.16 -5.53
CA LYS A 60 -2.57 -2.57 -6.43
C LYS A 60 -3.10 -1.33 -7.13
N LEU A 61 -2.33 -0.26 -7.10
CA LEU A 61 -2.48 0.92 -7.96
C LEU A 61 -1.28 0.98 -8.91
N ALA A 62 -1.50 0.72 -10.18
CA ALA A 62 -0.47 0.82 -11.21
C ALA A 62 -0.34 2.25 -11.73
N GLY A 63 0.75 2.52 -12.46
CA GLY A 63 0.97 3.77 -13.19
C GLY A 63 2.02 4.70 -12.58
N PHE A 64 2.61 4.36 -11.44
CA PHE A 64 3.65 5.18 -10.80
C PHE A 64 4.99 5.19 -11.53
N ASP A 65 5.13 4.42 -12.61
CA ASP A 65 6.33 4.45 -13.46
C ASP A 65 6.31 5.64 -14.43
N THR A 66 6.33 6.84 -13.88
CA THR A 66 6.14 8.13 -14.55
C THR A 66 7.47 8.68 -15.09
N HIS A 67 8.07 7.99 -16.05
CA HIS A 67 9.23 8.51 -16.80
C HIS A 67 8.89 9.65 -17.75
N PHE A 68 7.60 9.85 -18.02
CA PHE A 68 7.08 10.88 -18.91
C PHE A 68 5.77 11.43 -18.33
N GLY A 69 5.55 12.74 -18.44
CA GLY A 69 4.28 13.35 -18.03
C GLY A 69 3.96 13.27 -16.55
N GLN A 70 4.96 13.02 -15.69
CA GLN A 70 4.79 12.98 -14.23
C GLN A 70 4.18 14.29 -13.73
N ASN A 71 4.62 15.42 -14.29
CA ASN A 71 4.05 16.74 -14.11
C ASN A 71 3.79 17.42 -15.46
N GLN A 72 3.22 18.63 -15.46
CA GLN A 72 2.99 19.43 -16.65
C GLN A 72 4.00 20.57 -16.72
N ALA A 73 4.44 20.93 -17.94
CA ALA A 73 5.50 21.92 -18.18
C ALA A 73 5.26 23.29 -17.52
N GLU A 74 4.01 23.70 -17.40
CA GLU A 74 3.63 25.01 -16.84
C GLU A 74 3.01 24.89 -15.42
N ASN A 75 2.92 23.67 -14.88
CA ASN A 75 2.29 23.44 -13.59
C ASN A 75 2.81 22.15 -12.94
N ASP A 76 3.78 22.26 -12.06
CA ASP A 76 4.45 21.15 -11.39
C ASP A 76 3.54 20.30 -10.48
N ILE A 77 2.38 20.81 -10.12
CA ILE A 77 1.41 20.10 -9.27
C ILE A 77 0.33 19.36 -10.06
N LEU A 78 0.33 19.45 -11.39
CA LEU A 78 -0.57 18.70 -12.27
C LEU A 78 0.21 17.67 -13.06
N GLY A 79 -0.43 16.58 -13.44
CA GLY A 79 0.15 15.48 -14.21
C GLY A 79 -0.18 14.12 -13.63
N ASP A 80 0.39 13.08 -14.23
CA ASP A 80 0.07 11.69 -13.89
C ASP A 80 0.30 11.36 -12.43
N HIS A 81 1.36 11.92 -11.82
CA HIS A 81 1.66 11.65 -10.41
C HIS A 81 0.60 12.24 -9.47
N ASN A 82 0.16 13.46 -9.74
CA ASN A 82 -0.94 14.09 -8.98
C ASN A 82 -2.24 13.30 -9.11
N ASP A 83 -2.56 12.83 -10.32
CA ASP A 83 -3.76 12.05 -10.57
C ASP A 83 -3.73 10.71 -9.84
N LEU A 84 -2.58 10.04 -9.81
CA LEU A 84 -2.37 8.80 -9.06
C LEU A 84 -2.50 9.01 -7.55
N LEU A 85 -1.89 10.05 -7.00
CA LEU A 85 -2.01 10.39 -5.58
C LEU A 85 -3.44 10.79 -5.21
N THR A 86 -4.15 11.47 -6.10
CA THR A 86 -5.56 11.83 -5.91
C THR A 86 -6.44 10.56 -5.87
N LYS A 87 -6.23 9.62 -6.79
CA LYS A 87 -6.93 8.32 -6.79
C LYS A 87 -6.64 7.55 -5.51
N LEU A 88 -5.37 7.44 -5.10
CA LEU A 88 -4.96 6.76 -3.89
C LEU A 88 -5.59 7.38 -2.64
N SER A 89 -5.45 8.69 -2.48
CA SER A 89 -5.98 9.45 -1.33
C SER A 89 -7.50 9.33 -1.22
N SER A 90 -8.21 9.47 -2.33
CA SER A 90 -9.68 9.37 -2.37
C SER A 90 -10.15 7.95 -2.04
N ALA A 91 -9.45 6.93 -2.53
CA ALA A 91 -9.77 5.53 -2.27
C ALA A 91 -9.53 5.16 -0.80
N ILE A 92 -8.40 5.58 -0.21
CA ILE A 92 -8.10 5.38 1.22
C ILE A 92 -9.13 6.12 2.09
N THR A 93 -9.49 7.34 1.72
CA THR A 93 -10.50 8.12 2.47
C THR A 93 -11.85 7.41 2.48
N ALA A 94 -12.32 6.91 1.34
CA ALA A 94 -13.56 6.15 1.26
C ALA A 94 -13.48 4.86 2.09
N PHE A 95 -12.38 4.11 1.98
CA PHE A 95 -12.13 2.88 2.73
C PHE A 95 -12.17 3.10 4.25
N MET A 96 -11.45 4.09 4.75
CA MET A 96 -11.42 4.39 6.18
C MET A 96 -12.77 4.91 6.70
N SER A 97 -13.51 5.64 5.87
CA SER A 97 -14.88 6.09 6.18
C SER A 97 -15.85 4.91 6.26
N ASP A 98 -15.73 3.96 5.34
CA ASP A 98 -16.52 2.73 5.29
C ASP A 98 -16.29 1.86 6.54
N LEU A 99 -15.01 1.58 6.85
CA LEU A 99 -14.65 0.86 8.07
C LEU A 99 -15.15 1.56 9.34
N SER A 100 -15.08 2.89 9.36
CA SER A 100 -15.57 3.68 10.50
C SER A 100 -17.09 3.56 10.65
N ALA A 101 -17.85 3.65 9.56
CA ALA A 101 -19.30 3.50 9.55
C ALA A 101 -19.76 2.09 9.99
N MET A 102 -18.93 1.09 9.74
CA MET A 102 -19.18 -0.30 10.15
C MET A 102 -18.56 -0.66 11.52
N ASN A 103 -17.96 0.30 12.24
CA ASN A 103 -17.26 0.11 13.53
C ASN A 103 -16.02 -0.83 13.44
N LEU A 104 -15.40 -0.93 12.29
CA LEU A 104 -14.23 -1.79 11.99
C LEU A 104 -12.91 -1.01 11.88
N LYS A 105 -12.91 0.31 12.11
CA LYS A 105 -11.73 1.18 11.89
C LYS A 105 -10.52 0.85 12.76
N ASN A 106 -10.75 0.20 13.91
CA ASN A 106 -9.68 -0.17 14.83
C ASN A 106 -9.03 -1.53 14.49
N ASP A 107 -9.66 -2.29 13.58
CA ASP A 107 -9.26 -3.64 13.22
C ASP A 107 -8.41 -3.67 11.95
N VAL A 108 -8.11 -2.50 11.38
CA VAL A 108 -7.39 -2.40 10.12
C VAL A 108 -6.30 -1.34 10.18
N VAL A 109 -5.09 -1.73 9.77
CA VAL A 109 -3.97 -0.85 9.47
C VAL A 109 -3.59 -1.05 8.01
N GLY A 110 -3.42 0.03 7.28
CA GLY A 110 -2.96 0.03 5.90
C GLY A 110 -1.53 0.54 5.78
N LEU A 111 -0.81 0.00 4.81
CA LEU A 111 0.55 0.37 4.48
C LEU A 111 0.67 0.50 2.97
N THR A 112 1.34 1.56 2.50
CA THR A 112 1.74 1.66 1.09
C THR A 112 3.20 1.25 0.95
N TYR A 113 3.53 0.56 -0.15
CA TYR A 113 4.91 0.30 -0.53
C TYR A 113 5.05 0.39 -2.05
N SER A 114 6.28 0.63 -2.52
CA SER A 114 6.63 0.67 -3.93
C SER A 114 7.90 -0.13 -4.17
N GLU A 115 8.05 -0.70 -5.35
CA GLU A 115 9.26 -1.45 -5.74
C GLU A 115 10.44 -0.54 -6.04
N PHE A 116 10.22 0.75 -6.30
CA PHE A 116 11.27 1.75 -6.56
C PHE A 116 10.86 3.12 -5.99
N GLY A 117 11.87 3.95 -5.74
CA GLY A 117 11.73 5.39 -5.52
C GLY A 117 11.97 6.18 -6.80
N ARG A 118 12.21 7.49 -6.67
CA ARG A 118 12.51 8.38 -7.79
C ARG A 118 13.80 9.15 -7.56
N LYS A 119 14.55 9.40 -8.64
CA LYS A 119 15.67 10.35 -8.64
C LYS A 119 15.18 11.76 -8.31
N ALA A 120 16.07 12.57 -7.73
CA ALA A 120 15.77 13.94 -7.38
C ALA A 120 15.74 14.89 -8.61
N ALA A 121 16.27 14.46 -9.75
CA ALA A 121 16.31 15.26 -10.97
C ALA A 121 15.26 14.80 -11.97
N GLU A 122 14.70 15.78 -12.68
CA GLU A 122 13.87 15.57 -13.86
C GLU A 122 14.71 15.00 -15.01
N ASN A 123 14.12 14.10 -15.81
CA ASN A 123 14.82 13.35 -16.86
C ASN A 123 14.72 13.97 -18.27
N GLY A 124 14.22 15.21 -18.41
CA GLY A 124 14.03 15.89 -19.70
C GLY A 124 12.71 15.54 -20.42
N SER A 125 11.85 14.73 -19.80
CA SER A 125 10.54 14.34 -20.36
C SER A 125 9.37 14.67 -19.41
N LEU A 126 9.55 15.65 -18.55
CA LEU A 126 8.60 16.02 -17.47
C LEU A 126 8.30 14.80 -16.55
N GLY A 127 9.29 13.97 -16.34
CA GLY A 127 9.26 12.79 -15.50
C GLY A 127 10.56 12.62 -14.72
N THR A 128 10.68 11.51 -14.00
CA THR A 128 11.89 11.15 -13.28
C THR A 128 12.25 9.70 -13.54
N ASP A 129 13.52 9.36 -13.45
CA ASP A 129 13.98 7.98 -13.48
C ASP A 129 13.81 7.33 -12.09
N HIS A 130 13.95 6.00 -12.04
CA HIS A 130 13.92 5.24 -10.80
C HIS A 130 15.04 5.68 -9.84
N GLY A 131 14.68 5.82 -8.58
CA GLY A 131 15.56 6.09 -7.45
C GLY A 131 15.44 5.02 -6.37
N GLU A 132 16.29 5.13 -5.35
CA GLU A 132 16.40 4.13 -4.28
C GLU A 132 15.50 4.44 -3.08
N ILE A 133 15.05 5.70 -2.95
CA ILE A 133 14.31 6.19 -1.78
C ILE A 133 12.87 6.53 -2.16
N ALA A 134 11.92 6.08 -1.36
CA ALA A 134 10.51 6.38 -1.50
C ALA A 134 9.86 6.69 -0.15
N PRO A 135 8.83 7.55 -0.09
CA PRO A 135 8.01 7.69 1.09
C PRO A 135 7.11 6.45 1.26
N MET A 136 6.81 6.13 2.52
CA MET A 136 5.87 5.09 2.89
C MET A 136 4.78 5.71 3.77
N PHE A 137 3.53 5.36 3.51
CA PHE A 137 2.39 5.81 4.29
C PHE A 137 1.85 4.64 5.11
N VAL A 138 1.70 4.85 6.42
CA VAL A 138 0.98 3.94 7.31
C VAL A 138 -0.27 4.67 7.76
N PHE A 139 -1.43 4.04 7.63
CA PHE A 139 -2.72 4.66 7.94
C PHE A 139 -3.66 3.69 8.66
N GLY A 140 -4.57 4.21 9.42
CA GLY A 140 -5.54 3.45 10.21
C GLY A 140 -5.77 4.10 11.57
N ALA A 141 -6.88 3.79 12.23
CA ALA A 141 -7.19 4.37 13.53
C ALA A 141 -6.19 4.00 14.65
N PRO A 142 -5.56 2.81 14.65
CA PRO A 142 -4.52 2.48 15.62
C PRO A 142 -3.19 3.23 15.41
N VAL A 143 -3.00 3.88 14.25
CA VAL A 143 -1.72 4.52 13.91
C VAL A 143 -1.62 5.89 14.55
N LYS A 144 -0.49 6.14 15.23
CA LYS A 144 -0.16 7.49 15.73
C LYS A 144 0.22 8.37 14.54
N GLY A 145 -0.61 9.37 14.23
CA GLY A 145 -0.36 10.29 13.14
C GLY A 145 0.90 11.13 13.33
N GLY A 146 1.50 11.55 12.22
CA GLY A 146 2.70 12.40 12.20
C GLY A 146 3.62 12.03 11.03
N VAL A 147 4.77 12.67 10.99
CA VAL A 147 5.86 12.39 10.05
C VAL A 147 7.03 11.81 10.85
N SER A 148 7.51 10.64 10.42
CA SER A 148 8.75 10.04 10.94
C SER A 148 9.88 10.32 9.95
N GLY A 149 11.02 10.81 10.47
CA GLY A 149 12.17 11.17 9.65
C GLY A 149 12.19 12.64 9.23
N LEU A 150 13.12 12.95 8.36
CA LEU A 150 13.37 14.26 7.79
C LEU A 150 13.16 14.25 6.30
N ASN A 151 12.92 15.41 5.72
CA ASN A 151 12.94 15.53 4.26
C ASN A 151 14.31 15.07 3.73
N PRO A 152 14.33 14.36 2.58
CA PRO A 152 15.58 13.97 1.95
C PRO A 152 16.49 15.17 1.70
N ASN A 153 17.79 14.99 1.90
CA ASN A 153 18.77 16.03 1.59
C ASN A 153 19.04 16.07 0.09
N LEU A 154 18.42 16.98 -0.62
CA LEU A 154 18.57 17.11 -2.07
C LEU A 154 20.02 17.47 -2.50
N ASN A 155 20.88 17.99 -1.60
CA ASN A 155 22.30 18.25 -1.91
C ASN A 155 23.12 16.97 -2.11
N GLU A 156 22.61 15.82 -1.75
CA GLU A 156 23.25 14.53 -2.02
C GLU A 156 23.15 14.16 -3.51
N ALA A 157 22.08 14.62 -4.18
CA ALA A 157 21.82 14.29 -5.56
C ALA A 157 22.70 15.14 -6.50
N ASN A 158 23.55 14.51 -7.27
CA ASN A 158 24.44 15.17 -8.22
C ASN A 158 24.77 14.24 -9.41
N GLU A 159 25.43 14.76 -10.43
CA GLU A 159 25.78 14.02 -11.63
C GLU A 159 26.61 12.75 -11.34
N ASN A 160 27.50 12.78 -10.35
CA ASN A 160 28.40 11.65 -10.06
C ASN A 160 27.65 10.44 -9.51
N ASN A 161 26.51 10.64 -8.85
CA ASN A 161 25.67 9.57 -8.33
C ASN A 161 24.35 9.41 -9.12
N GLY A 162 24.27 10.02 -10.31
CA GLY A 162 23.08 9.95 -11.16
C GLY A 162 21.84 10.54 -10.52
N TYR A 163 22.01 11.57 -9.68
CA TYR A 163 20.94 12.27 -8.96
C TYR A 163 20.13 11.40 -7.98
N GLN A 164 20.78 10.36 -7.44
CA GLN A 164 20.20 9.53 -6.37
C GLN A 164 20.28 10.21 -5.00
N ILE A 165 19.25 10.03 -4.18
CA ILE A 165 19.33 10.28 -2.75
C ILE A 165 19.83 8.98 -2.11
N GLN A 166 20.95 9.04 -1.41
CA GLN A 166 21.67 7.85 -0.91
C GLN A 166 21.41 7.59 0.59
N THR A 167 21.03 8.62 1.34
CA THR A 167 20.78 8.47 2.77
C THR A 167 19.45 7.81 3.04
N VAL A 168 19.48 6.50 3.36
CA VAL A 168 18.33 5.74 3.86
C VAL A 168 18.10 6.10 5.32
N GLN A 169 16.94 6.68 5.64
CA GLN A 169 16.61 7.04 7.03
C GLN A 169 15.95 5.88 7.78
N PHE A 170 15.16 5.08 7.11
CA PHE A 170 14.45 3.92 7.65
C PHE A 170 14.52 2.76 6.66
N ASP A 171 14.73 1.57 7.17
CA ASP A 171 14.53 0.36 6.40
C ASP A 171 13.04 0.01 6.38
N TYR A 172 12.48 -0.30 5.20
CA TYR A 172 11.08 -0.68 5.09
C TYR A 172 10.74 -1.93 5.93
N ARG A 173 11.74 -2.80 6.16
CA ARG A 173 11.59 -4.00 7.01
C ARG A 173 11.29 -3.66 8.45
N ASP A 174 11.82 -2.55 8.97
CA ASP A 174 11.53 -2.08 10.34
C ASP A 174 10.04 -1.74 10.48
N THR A 175 9.47 -1.07 9.47
CA THR A 175 8.04 -0.74 9.46
C THR A 175 7.18 -2.00 9.35
N LEU A 176 7.52 -2.93 8.47
CA LEU A 176 6.81 -4.20 8.33
C LEU A 176 6.95 -5.04 9.61
N GLY A 177 8.15 -5.13 10.19
CA GLY A 177 8.41 -5.84 11.44
C GLY A 177 7.58 -5.30 12.60
N THR A 178 7.50 -3.97 12.71
CA THR A 178 6.66 -3.30 13.72
C THR A 178 5.17 -3.69 13.55
N LEU A 179 4.65 -3.66 12.32
CA LEU A 179 3.25 -4.06 12.07
C LEU A 179 3.02 -5.55 12.35
N LEU A 180 3.96 -6.41 11.97
CA LEU A 180 3.85 -7.85 12.25
C LEU A 180 3.87 -8.12 13.75
N GLN A 181 4.77 -7.47 14.51
CA GLN A 181 4.93 -7.69 15.94
C GLN A 181 3.82 -7.02 16.75
N ASP A 182 3.67 -5.70 16.61
CA ASP A 182 2.84 -4.90 17.50
C ASP A 182 1.35 -4.97 17.14
N TYR A 183 1.03 -5.24 15.88
CA TYR A 183 -0.35 -5.26 15.40
C TYR A 183 -0.87 -6.69 15.12
N LEU A 184 -0.06 -7.54 14.48
CA LEU A 184 -0.46 -8.92 14.16
C LEU A 184 0.00 -9.95 15.19
N GLY A 185 0.83 -9.55 16.18
CA GLY A 185 1.25 -10.40 17.29
C GLY A 185 2.29 -11.46 16.90
N ALA A 186 3.11 -11.20 15.89
CA ALA A 186 4.24 -12.07 15.54
C ALA A 186 5.29 -12.04 16.64
N ASP A 187 5.85 -13.20 16.98
CA ASP A 187 6.97 -13.30 17.91
C ASP A 187 8.32 -13.04 17.23
N ASN A 188 9.37 -12.88 18.03
CA ASN A 188 10.71 -12.60 17.53
C ASN A 188 11.23 -13.73 16.62
N LEU A 189 10.86 -14.98 16.86
CA LEU A 189 11.27 -16.12 16.05
C LEU A 189 10.68 -16.03 14.63
N ALA A 190 9.41 -15.62 14.52
CA ALA A 190 8.77 -15.38 13.24
C ALA A 190 9.38 -14.20 12.48
N LEU A 191 9.75 -13.12 13.19
CA LEU A 191 10.42 -11.95 12.59
C LEU A 191 11.82 -12.31 12.09
N ASP A 192 12.63 -13.00 12.88
CA ASP A 192 13.97 -13.46 12.52
C ASP A 192 13.92 -14.37 11.28
N ALA A 193 12.95 -15.27 11.21
CA ALA A 193 12.76 -16.15 10.06
C ALA A 193 12.28 -15.43 8.79
N THR A 194 11.72 -14.23 8.93
CA THR A 194 11.17 -13.47 7.80
C THR A 194 12.17 -12.47 7.24
N PHE A 195 12.97 -11.83 8.09
CA PHE A 195 13.79 -10.68 7.69
C PHE A 195 15.31 -10.90 7.80
N PHE A 196 15.77 -11.98 8.43
CA PHE A 196 17.20 -12.20 8.71
C PHE A 196 17.68 -13.64 8.40
#